data_a4615e9abae8c94bc527a3e2d60d0628
#
_entry.id   a4615e9abae8c94bc527a3e2d60d0628
#
_cell.length_a   1.000
_cell.length_b   1.000
_cell.length_c   1.000
_cell.angle_alpha   90.00
_cell.angle_beta   90.00
_cell.angle_gamma   90.00
#
_symmetry.space_group_name_H-M   'P 1'
#
loop_
_entity.id
_entity.type
_entity.pdbx_description
1 polymer ?
#
loop_
_entity_poly.entity_id
_entity_poly.type
_entity_poly.pdbx_seq_one_letter_code
_entity_poly.pdbx_strand_id
1 'polypeptide(L)'
;MIAVVDKPEEGVAIVSDGGQWPHKPLMRGWLHLGLAPALLIAGLVLTALAPTLPGRIGCAVWTLSGVQLFGTSAAYHRGNWNEPTMAVFRRLDHSNIFVFIAGTYTPLTLTLLDGGSRWLLLGLI
;
A
#
# COMPACT_ATOMS: atom_id res chain seq x y z
N MET A 1 25.92 -60.98 -10.37
CA MET A 1 25.13 -60.36 -9.32
C MET A 1 25.61 -58.93 -9.17
N ILE A 2 24.97 -58.00 -9.88
CA ILE A 2 25.37 -56.60 -9.95
C ILE A 2 24.63 -55.88 -8.85
N ALA A 3 25.32 -55.37 -7.86
CA ALA A 3 24.73 -54.53 -6.83
C ALA A 3 24.39 -53.19 -7.45
N VAL A 4 23.12 -52.89 -7.54
CA VAL A 4 22.60 -51.55 -7.85
C VAL A 4 22.83 -50.70 -6.61
N VAL A 5 23.78 -49.78 -6.70
CA VAL A 5 23.98 -48.73 -5.72
C VAL A 5 22.85 -47.74 -5.95
N ASP A 6 21.86 -47.79 -5.06
CA ASP A 6 20.79 -46.83 -4.94
C ASP A 6 21.38 -45.47 -4.60
N LYS A 7 21.36 -44.56 -5.59
CA LYS A 7 21.75 -43.16 -5.38
C LYS A 7 20.65 -42.52 -4.55
N PRO A 8 20.90 -41.93 -3.38
CA PRO A 8 19.87 -41.18 -2.70
C PRO A 8 19.47 -40.02 -3.62
N GLU A 9 18.22 -40.02 -4.06
CA GLU A 9 17.55 -38.89 -4.64
C GLU A 9 17.82 -37.70 -3.70
N GLU A 10 18.51 -36.68 -4.19
CA GLU A 10 18.61 -35.40 -3.50
C GLU A 10 17.20 -34.86 -3.37
N GLY A 11 16.51 -35.29 -2.32
CA GLY A 11 15.22 -34.77 -1.95
C GLY A 11 15.39 -33.27 -1.75
N VAL A 12 14.76 -32.50 -2.66
CA VAL A 12 14.48 -31.10 -2.42
C VAL A 12 13.86 -31.06 -1.03
N ALA A 13 14.64 -30.64 -0.05
CA ALA A 13 14.14 -30.39 1.29
C ALA A 13 13.07 -29.31 1.14
N ILE A 14 11.80 -29.74 1.14
CA ILE A 14 10.68 -28.85 1.32
C ILE A 14 10.86 -28.34 2.74
N VAL A 15 11.55 -27.22 2.88
CA VAL A 15 11.66 -26.49 4.14
C VAL A 15 10.24 -26.04 4.47
N SER A 16 9.55 -26.88 5.22
CA SER A 16 8.27 -26.56 5.90
C SER A 16 8.52 -25.68 7.12
N ASP A 17 9.52 -24.81 7.02
CA ASP A 17 9.76 -23.80 8.03
C ASP A 17 8.96 -22.57 7.63
N GLY A 18 7.95 -22.25 8.42
CA GLY A 18 6.88 -21.27 8.17
C GLY A 18 7.34 -19.94 7.63
N GLY A 19 7.68 -19.88 6.32
CA GLY A 19 7.76 -18.65 5.55
C GLY A 19 8.68 -17.55 6.08
N GLN A 20 9.60 -17.83 6.98
CA GLN A 20 10.62 -16.87 7.39
C GLN A 20 11.76 -16.90 6.37
N TRP A 21 11.68 -16.01 5.40
CA TRP A 21 12.83 -15.70 4.56
C TRP A 21 14.01 -15.32 5.49
N PRO A 22 15.15 -16.01 5.43
CA PRO A 22 16.26 -15.81 6.36
C PRO A 22 16.85 -14.40 6.33
N HIS A 23 16.55 -13.62 5.30
CA HIS A 23 16.98 -12.23 5.17
C HIS A 23 15.82 -11.37 4.64
N LYS A 24 15.24 -10.53 5.51
CA LYS A 24 14.36 -9.44 5.03
C LYS A 24 15.21 -8.54 4.13
N PRO A 25 14.81 -8.28 2.87
CA PRO A 25 15.56 -7.38 2.01
C PRO A 25 15.78 -6.03 2.71
N LEU A 26 17.02 -5.56 2.77
CA LEU A 26 17.40 -4.33 3.49
C LEU A 26 16.60 -3.10 3.04
N MET A 27 16.23 -3.07 1.76
CA MET A 27 15.47 -1.95 1.15
C MET A 27 13.95 -2.08 1.30
N ARG A 28 13.46 -3.18 1.89
CA ARG A 28 12.01 -3.41 2.01
C ARG A 28 11.36 -2.37 2.92
N GLY A 29 10.42 -1.62 2.37
CA GLY A 29 9.69 -0.57 3.09
C GLY A 29 10.40 0.79 3.21
N TRP A 30 11.68 0.92 2.86
CA TRP A 30 12.39 2.20 2.91
C TRP A 30 11.84 3.22 1.93
N LEU A 31 11.48 2.79 0.71
CA LEU A 31 10.86 3.66 -0.29
C LEU A 31 9.53 4.21 0.22
N HIS A 32 8.68 3.36 0.81
CA HIS A 32 7.39 3.79 1.35
C HIS A 32 7.55 4.70 2.56
N LEU A 33 8.56 4.45 3.40
CA LEU A 33 8.89 5.33 4.52
C LEU A 33 9.30 6.74 4.07
N GLY A 34 10.04 6.86 2.97
CA GLY A 34 10.41 8.14 2.37
C GLY A 34 9.25 8.79 1.61
N LEU A 35 8.44 8.00 0.91
CA LEU A 35 7.30 8.50 0.15
C LEU A 35 6.17 9.04 1.02
N ALA A 36 5.92 8.47 2.21
CA ALA A 36 4.86 8.95 3.09
C ALA A 36 5.03 10.43 3.51
N PRO A 37 6.19 10.88 4.05
CA PRO A 37 6.39 12.29 4.37
C PRO A 37 6.48 13.17 3.12
N ALA A 38 7.07 12.69 2.03
CA ALA A 38 7.15 13.46 0.78
C ALA A 38 5.75 13.74 0.22
N LEU A 39 4.88 12.73 0.21
CA LEU A 39 3.50 12.88 -0.24
C LEU A 39 2.68 13.77 0.72
N LEU A 40 2.92 13.68 2.03
CA LEU A 40 2.29 14.56 3.01
C LEU A 40 2.64 16.04 2.72
N ILE A 41 3.92 16.35 2.53
CA ILE A 41 4.36 17.72 2.22
C ILE A 41 3.76 18.20 0.90
N ALA A 42 3.88 17.41 -0.16
CA ALA A 42 3.31 17.75 -1.46
C ALA A 42 1.79 17.94 -1.39
N GLY A 43 1.09 17.07 -0.68
CA GLY A 43 -0.35 17.14 -0.50
C GLY A 43 -0.82 18.35 0.30
N LEU A 44 -0.08 18.73 1.35
CA LEU A 44 -0.35 19.96 2.09
C LEU A 44 -0.17 21.21 1.22
N VAL A 45 0.89 21.25 0.41
CA VAL A 45 1.12 22.33 -0.55
C VAL A 45 -0.01 22.40 -1.56
N LEU A 46 -0.40 21.28 -2.18
CA LEU A 46 -1.51 21.23 -3.13
C LEU A 46 -2.84 21.68 -2.51
N THR A 47 -3.12 21.24 -1.28
CA THR A 47 -4.33 21.64 -0.54
C THR A 47 -4.34 23.14 -0.27
N ALA A 48 -3.20 23.72 0.10
CA ALA A 48 -3.08 25.15 0.37
C ALA A 48 -3.22 25.99 -0.90
N LEU A 49 -2.66 25.52 -2.02
CA LEU A 49 -2.66 26.23 -3.31
C LEU A 49 -3.98 26.05 -4.09
N ALA A 50 -4.80 25.05 -3.75
CA ALA A 50 -6.06 24.82 -4.47
C ALA A 50 -6.99 26.03 -4.33
N PRO A 51 -7.49 26.59 -5.46
CA PRO A 51 -8.23 27.87 -5.46
C PRO A 51 -9.66 27.73 -4.94
N THR A 52 -10.22 26.53 -4.97
CA THR A 52 -11.61 26.28 -4.61
C THR A 52 -11.72 25.34 -3.40
N LEU A 53 -12.80 25.48 -2.63
CA LEU A 53 -13.06 24.57 -1.50
C LEU A 53 -13.20 23.11 -1.93
N PRO A 54 -13.94 22.74 -3.01
CA PRO A 54 -13.95 21.37 -3.50
C PRO A 54 -12.56 20.85 -3.86
N GLY A 55 -11.72 21.66 -4.48
CA GLY A 55 -10.34 21.32 -4.80
C GLY A 55 -9.51 21.05 -3.56
N ARG A 56 -9.64 21.88 -2.51
CA ARG A 56 -8.96 21.68 -1.23
C ARG A 56 -9.39 20.37 -0.56
N ILE A 57 -10.69 20.10 -0.51
CA ILE A 57 -11.21 18.85 0.03
C ILE A 57 -10.65 17.65 -0.74
N GLY A 58 -10.69 17.71 -2.07
CA GLY A 58 -10.16 16.64 -2.92
C GLY A 58 -8.66 16.38 -2.67
N CYS A 59 -7.85 17.44 -2.63
CA CYS A 59 -6.42 17.32 -2.34
C CYS A 59 -6.15 16.77 -0.93
N ALA A 60 -6.95 17.15 0.07
CA ALA A 60 -6.83 16.62 1.42
C ALA A 60 -7.16 15.12 1.47
N VAL A 61 -8.23 14.68 0.79
CA VAL A 61 -8.60 13.26 0.69
C VAL A 61 -7.50 12.45 -0.01
N TRP A 62 -6.97 12.96 -1.12
CA TRP A 62 -5.84 12.34 -1.81
C TRP A 62 -4.61 12.21 -0.91
N THR A 63 -4.26 13.27 -0.20
CA THR A 63 -3.12 13.28 0.72
C THR A 63 -3.28 12.26 1.82
N LEU A 64 -4.44 12.23 2.49
CA LEU A 64 -4.71 11.30 3.58
C LEU A 64 -4.67 9.85 3.11
N SER A 65 -5.30 9.54 1.98
CA SER A 65 -5.29 8.17 1.43
C SER A 65 -3.90 7.71 1.03
N GLY A 66 -3.07 8.59 0.47
CA GLY A 66 -1.70 8.28 0.12
C GLY A 66 -0.77 8.11 1.32
N VAL A 67 -0.89 8.98 2.33
CA VAL A 67 -0.14 8.83 3.59
C VAL A 67 -0.55 7.54 4.30
N GLN A 68 -1.82 7.19 4.29
CA GLN A 68 -2.32 5.94 4.84
C GLN A 68 -1.73 4.73 4.09
N LEU A 69 -1.71 4.75 2.75
CA LEU A 69 -1.13 3.67 1.94
C LEU A 69 0.35 3.48 2.27
N PHE A 70 1.16 4.51 2.10
CA PHE A 70 2.61 4.41 2.26
C PHE A 70 3.01 4.21 3.72
N GLY A 71 2.30 4.82 4.67
CA GLY A 71 2.54 4.65 6.10
C GLY A 71 2.22 3.23 6.58
N THR A 72 1.08 2.67 6.19
CA THR A 72 0.71 1.28 6.52
C THR A 72 1.68 0.30 5.89
N SER A 73 2.05 0.52 4.63
CA SER A 73 3.01 -0.34 3.93
C SER A 73 4.40 -0.30 4.57
N ALA A 74 4.88 0.89 4.95
CA ALA A 74 6.13 1.04 5.67
C ALA A 74 6.09 0.31 7.03
N ALA A 75 5.01 0.47 7.80
CA ALA A 75 4.81 -0.22 9.07
C ALA A 75 4.78 -1.74 8.89
N TYR A 76 4.02 -2.24 7.91
CA TYR A 76 3.92 -3.66 7.60
C TYR A 76 5.29 -4.28 7.28
N HIS A 77 6.07 -3.63 6.42
CA HIS A 77 7.33 -4.18 5.94
C HIS A 77 8.50 -4.02 6.90
N ARG A 78 8.45 -3.06 7.80
CA ARG A 78 9.55 -2.76 8.74
C ARG A 78 9.33 -3.28 10.15
N GLY A 79 8.07 -3.38 10.59
CA GLY A 79 7.73 -3.83 11.93
C GLY A 79 8.02 -5.32 12.15
N ASN A 80 8.27 -5.68 13.40
CA ASN A 80 8.28 -7.06 13.86
C ASN A 80 6.95 -7.32 14.56
N TRP A 81 6.03 -7.93 13.82
CA TRP A 81 4.68 -8.16 14.27
C TRP A 81 4.46 -9.62 14.61
N ASN A 82 3.60 -9.91 15.59
CA ASN A 82 3.10 -11.26 15.84
C ASN A 82 2.15 -11.67 14.69
N GLU A 83 1.91 -12.97 14.53
CA GLU A 83 1.09 -13.53 13.44
C GLU A 83 -0.27 -12.85 13.24
N PRO A 84 -1.11 -12.64 14.30
CA PRO A 84 -2.41 -11.99 14.08
C PRO A 84 -2.29 -10.54 13.63
N THR A 85 -1.33 -9.78 14.16
CA THR A 85 -1.07 -8.39 13.77
C THR A 85 -0.53 -8.31 12.33
N MET A 86 0.38 -9.22 11.96
CA MET A 86 0.90 -9.34 10.60
C MET A 86 -0.24 -9.58 9.59
N ALA A 87 -1.20 -10.44 9.92
CA ALA A 87 -2.34 -10.71 9.05
C ALA A 87 -3.24 -9.48 8.85
N VAL A 88 -3.43 -8.66 9.89
CA VAL A 88 -4.17 -7.39 9.81
C VAL A 88 -3.43 -6.40 8.93
N PHE A 89 -2.14 -6.15 9.17
CA PHE A 89 -1.34 -5.23 8.36
C PHE A 89 -1.30 -5.64 6.89
N ARG A 90 -1.17 -6.93 6.59
CA ARG A 90 -1.21 -7.43 5.21
C ARG A 90 -2.52 -7.12 4.52
N ARG A 91 -3.67 -7.29 5.20
CA ARG A 91 -4.98 -6.94 4.64
C ARG A 91 -5.12 -5.44 4.41
N LEU A 92 -4.68 -4.62 5.36
CA LEU A 92 -4.71 -3.16 5.25
C LEU A 92 -3.79 -2.67 4.11
N ASP A 93 -2.58 -3.20 4.01
CA ASP A 93 -1.63 -2.86 2.96
C ASP A 93 -2.22 -3.10 1.55
N HIS A 94 -2.91 -4.24 1.37
CA HIS A 94 -3.58 -4.54 0.10
C HIS A 94 -4.84 -3.70 -0.13
N SER A 95 -5.70 -3.51 0.87
CA SER A 95 -6.94 -2.74 0.71
C SER A 95 -6.71 -1.25 0.55
N ASN A 96 -5.64 -0.70 1.13
CA ASN A 96 -5.30 0.71 0.99
C ASN A 96 -4.97 1.13 -0.45
N ILE A 97 -4.62 0.18 -1.32
CA ILE A 97 -4.43 0.46 -2.75
C ILE A 97 -5.75 0.96 -3.35
N PHE A 98 -6.86 0.31 -3.06
CA PHE A 98 -8.18 0.72 -3.54
C PHE A 98 -8.63 2.06 -2.94
N VAL A 99 -8.33 2.27 -1.65
CA VAL A 99 -8.60 3.56 -0.96
C VAL A 99 -7.81 4.69 -1.62
N PHE A 100 -6.54 4.45 -1.99
CA PHE A 100 -5.72 5.46 -2.66
C PHE A 100 -6.18 5.73 -4.09
N ILE A 101 -6.62 4.70 -4.83
CA ILE A 101 -7.23 4.87 -6.16
C ILE A 101 -8.46 5.77 -6.04
N ALA A 102 -9.38 5.47 -5.13
CA ALA A 102 -10.56 6.31 -4.87
C ALA A 102 -10.16 7.74 -4.47
N GLY A 103 -9.18 7.88 -3.59
CA GLY A 103 -8.61 9.16 -3.18
C GLY A 103 -8.02 9.97 -4.34
N THR A 104 -7.47 9.30 -5.36
CA THR A 104 -6.91 9.97 -6.56
C THR A 104 -8.02 10.49 -7.48
N TYR A 105 -9.12 9.77 -7.61
CA TYR A 105 -10.26 10.23 -8.40
C TYR A 105 -11.05 11.35 -7.72
N THR A 106 -11.01 11.45 -6.40
CA THR A 106 -11.78 12.44 -5.65
C THR A 106 -11.47 13.89 -6.05
N PRO A 107 -10.23 14.40 -6.08
CA PRO A 107 -9.94 15.77 -6.50
C PRO A 107 -10.32 16.02 -7.96
N LEU A 108 -10.11 15.05 -8.85
CA LEU A 108 -10.47 15.17 -10.26
C LEU A 108 -11.98 15.32 -10.42
N THR A 109 -12.75 14.49 -9.74
CA THR A 109 -14.21 14.54 -9.76
C THR A 109 -14.74 15.85 -9.19
N LEU A 110 -14.17 16.32 -8.08
CA LEU A 110 -14.60 17.56 -7.42
C LEU A 110 -14.24 18.83 -8.20
N THR A 111 -13.18 18.79 -9.03
CA THR A 111 -12.71 19.97 -9.77
C THR A 111 -13.18 20.01 -11.23
N LEU A 112 -13.33 18.86 -11.88
CA LEU A 112 -13.60 18.78 -13.31
C LEU A 112 -15.08 18.53 -13.65
N LEU A 113 -15.87 18.01 -12.71
CA LEU A 113 -17.27 17.68 -12.93
C LEU A 113 -18.19 18.60 -12.14
N ASP A 114 -19.37 18.85 -12.71
CA ASP A 114 -20.43 19.63 -12.10
C ASP A 114 -21.77 18.85 -12.03
N GLY A 115 -22.67 19.33 -11.17
CA GLY A 115 -24.03 18.81 -11.07
C GLY A 115 -24.11 17.33 -10.67
N GLY A 116 -25.06 16.63 -11.30
CA GLY A 116 -25.37 15.22 -10.98
C GLY A 116 -24.23 14.25 -11.31
N SER A 117 -23.43 14.52 -12.36
CA SER A 117 -22.31 13.67 -12.76
C SER A 117 -21.22 13.60 -11.70
N ARG A 118 -20.96 14.71 -10.99
CA ARG A 118 -20.03 14.76 -9.86
C ARG A 118 -20.45 13.79 -8.75
N TRP A 119 -21.70 13.88 -8.33
CA TRP A 119 -22.22 13.06 -7.24
C TRP A 119 -22.36 11.59 -7.61
N LEU A 120 -22.73 11.31 -8.87
CA LEU A 120 -22.79 9.95 -9.37
C LEU A 120 -21.42 9.29 -9.36
N LEU A 121 -20.38 9.99 -9.84
CA LEU A 121 -19.03 9.41 -9.86
C LEU A 121 -18.44 9.26 -8.45
N LEU A 122 -18.65 10.24 -7.57
CA LEU A 122 -18.23 10.12 -6.16
C LEU A 122 -18.93 8.95 -5.44
N GLY A 123 -20.17 8.65 -5.80
CA GLY A 123 -20.88 7.49 -5.23
C GLY A 123 -20.45 6.15 -5.79
N LEU A 124 -19.78 6.12 -6.95
CA LEU A 124 -19.25 4.90 -7.58
C LEU A 124 -17.81 4.59 -7.15
N ILE A 125 -17.08 5.57 -6.66
CA ILE A 125 -15.71 5.44 -6.16
C ILE A 125 -15.70 4.87 -4.74
#